data_cf5f8c0a158f3216d01b5d9958f037d7
#
_entry.id   cf5f8c0a158f3216d01b5d9958f037d7
#
_cell.length_a   1.000
_cell.length_b   1.000
_cell.length_c   1.000
_cell.angle_alpha   90.00
_cell.angle_beta   90.00
_cell.angle_gamma   90.00
#
_symmetry.space_group_name_H-M   'P 1'
#
loop_
_entity.id
_entity.type
_entity.pdbx_description
1 polymer ?
#
loop_
_entity_poly.entity_id
_entity_poly.type
_entity_poly.pdbx_seq_one_letter_code
_entity_poly.pdbx_strand_id
1 'polypeptide(L)'
;MHIRRKHEEELTEEDKVIIDIRTGKLDPGIGEKAQASEKWESRPSGIWLKRSTKRSASDSKNVVTAVDVLFGADAVEPRPGWELSTPNPLRLETGGEVKEARLTFRRGVAHKAEKPVPRIRADGKFKIMQVSDLHLSTGLGVCRDPEPPNHNGGRCDADPRTLEFVERVLDDEKPDMVVLSGDLVNGETAPDAQTVCIVIAALIVHH
;
A
#
# COMPACT_ATOMS: atom_id res chain seq x y z
N MET A 1 7.78 18.14 -3.20
CA MET A 1 7.29 17.79 -4.57
C MET A 1 5.79 17.80 -4.54
N HIS A 2 5.13 18.38 -5.54
CA HIS A 2 3.67 18.38 -5.63
C HIS A 2 3.25 17.52 -6.81
N ILE A 3 2.41 16.51 -6.58
CA ILE A 3 1.89 15.61 -7.62
C ILE A 3 0.43 15.98 -7.85
N ARG A 4 0.09 16.36 -9.07
CA ARG A 4 -1.28 16.69 -9.48
C ARG A 4 -1.71 15.72 -10.58
N ARG A 5 -2.90 15.13 -10.42
CA ARG A 5 -3.53 14.34 -11.47
C ARG A 5 -4.37 15.26 -12.36
N LYS A 6 -4.22 15.10 -13.66
CA LYS A 6 -5.13 15.65 -14.66
C LYS A 6 -6.27 14.65 -14.89
N HIS A 7 -7.50 15.11 -15.00
CA HIS A 7 -8.62 14.22 -15.31
C HIS A 7 -8.46 13.61 -16.70
N GLU A 8 -8.98 12.41 -16.88
CA GLU A 8 -8.79 11.68 -18.14
C GLU A 8 -9.42 12.41 -19.33
N GLU A 9 -10.56 13.05 -19.08
CA GLU A 9 -11.30 13.86 -20.06
C GLU A 9 -10.55 15.13 -20.51
N GLU A 10 -9.60 15.60 -19.67
CA GLU A 10 -8.78 16.78 -19.95
C GLU A 10 -7.47 16.44 -20.69
N LEU A 11 -7.18 15.14 -20.89
CA LEU A 11 -5.95 14.69 -21.53
C LEU A 11 -6.08 14.76 -23.05
N THR A 12 -5.09 15.37 -23.68
CA THR A 12 -4.94 15.43 -25.13
C THR A 12 -3.92 14.41 -25.63
N GLU A 13 -3.83 14.19 -26.94
CA GLU A 13 -2.82 13.31 -27.53
C GLU A 13 -1.38 13.80 -27.33
N GLU A 14 -1.21 15.09 -27.05
CA GLU A 14 0.10 15.71 -26.78
C GLU A 14 0.54 15.56 -25.33
N ASP A 15 -0.37 15.22 -24.42
CA ASP A 15 -0.07 15.08 -23.01
C ASP A 15 0.79 13.82 -22.76
N LYS A 16 1.89 14.01 -22.06
CA LYS A 16 2.75 12.92 -21.62
C LYS A 16 2.20 12.28 -20.36
N VAL A 17 2.02 10.97 -20.38
CA VAL A 17 1.57 10.18 -19.23
C VAL A 17 2.73 9.46 -18.56
N ILE A 18 2.66 9.28 -17.25
CA ILE A 18 3.64 8.51 -16.49
C ILE A 18 3.27 7.04 -16.62
N ILE A 19 4.22 6.22 -17.08
CA ILE A 19 4.03 4.78 -17.28
C ILE A 19 4.85 3.93 -16.31
N ASP A 20 5.84 4.53 -15.65
CA ASP A 20 6.61 3.85 -14.60
C ASP A 20 7.25 4.86 -13.63
N ILE A 21 7.47 4.41 -12.40
CA ILE A 21 8.13 5.18 -11.34
C ILE A 21 9.18 4.28 -10.68
N ARG A 22 10.39 4.83 -10.52
CA ARG A 22 11.49 4.16 -9.82
C ARG A 22 12.09 5.08 -8.77
N THR A 23 12.68 4.48 -7.76
CA THR A 23 13.40 5.19 -6.70
C THR A 23 14.84 4.73 -6.63
N GLY A 24 15.77 5.64 -6.36
CA GLY A 24 17.20 5.36 -6.28
C GLY A 24 17.95 5.60 -7.57
N LYS A 25 18.86 4.70 -7.95
CA LYS A 25 19.63 4.78 -9.21
C LYS A 25 18.97 3.90 -10.26
N LEU A 26 18.83 4.42 -11.48
CA LEU A 26 18.46 3.60 -12.63
C LEU A 26 19.63 2.71 -13.06
N ASP A 27 19.34 1.44 -13.33
CA ASP A 27 20.29 0.50 -13.91
C ASP A 27 19.83 0.04 -15.29
N PRO A 28 20.42 0.58 -16.37
CA PRO A 28 20.06 0.20 -17.73
C PRO A 28 20.32 -1.29 -18.05
N GLY A 29 21.14 -1.96 -17.22
CA GLY A 29 21.47 -3.39 -17.39
C GLY A 29 20.33 -4.33 -17.00
N ILE A 30 19.38 -3.88 -16.16
CA ILE A 30 18.26 -4.69 -15.65
C ILE A 30 16.90 -4.30 -16.26
N GLY A 31 16.89 -3.91 -17.52
CA GLY A 31 15.65 -3.63 -18.25
C GLY A 31 15.07 -2.23 -18.07
N GLU A 32 15.81 -1.32 -17.44
CA GLU A 32 15.40 0.08 -17.26
C GLU A 32 15.64 0.96 -18.50
N LYS A 33 15.91 0.32 -19.64
CA LYS A 33 16.04 1.03 -20.93
C LYS A 33 14.68 1.56 -21.38
N ALA A 34 14.65 2.83 -21.76
CA ALA A 34 13.48 3.43 -22.38
C ALA A 34 13.42 3.07 -23.87
N GLN A 35 12.23 2.84 -24.40
CA GLN A 35 12.01 2.75 -25.84
C GLN A 35 12.14 4.15 -26.47
N ALA A 36 12.22 4.23 -27.82
CA ALA A 36 12.42 5.51 -28.51
C ALA A 36 11.35 6.57 -28.21
N SER A 37 10.13 6.13 -27.87
CA SER A 37 9.00 7.02 -27.49
C SER A 37 8.93 7.33 -26.00
N GLU A 38 9.80 6.75 -25.19
CA GLU A 38 9.78 6.84 -23.73
C GLU A 38 11.04 7.56 -23.23
N LYS A 39 10.92 8.26 -22.12
CA LYS A 39 12.04 8.95 -21.49
C LYS A 39 11.95 8.88 -19.98
N TRP A 40 13.07 8.57 -19.33
CA TRP A 40 13.25 8.73 -17.91
C TRP A 40 13.61 10.17 -17.55
N GLU A 41 12.93 10.71 -16.57
CA GLU A 41 13.16 12.04 -16.03
C GLU A 41 13.45 11.97 -14.54
N SER A 42 14.57 12.56 -14.13
CA SER A 42 14.93 12.66 -12.71
C SER A 42 14.07 13.70 -11.99
N ARG A 43 13.75 13.40 -10.75
CA ARG A 43 13.06 14.28 -9.82
C ARG A 43 13.79 14.29 -8.46
N PRO A 44 13.52 15.28 -7.59
CA PRO A 44 14.06 15.28 -6.24
C PRO A 44 13.77 13.98 -5.47
N SER A 45 14.52 13.76 -4.39
CA SER A 45 14.39 12.58 -3.52
C SER A 45 14.71 11.24 -4.19
N GLY A 46 15.47 11.25 -5.29
CA GLY A 46 15.87 10.04 -6.01
C GLY A 46 14.74 9.38 -6.79
N ILE A 47 13.71 10.14 -7.14
CA ILE A 47 12.58 9.65 -7.95
C ILE A 47 12.91 9.78 -9.43
N TRP A 48 12.57 8.75 -10.20
CA TRP A 48 12.61 8.73 -11.64
C TRP A 48 11.22 8.43 -12.17
N LEU A 49 10.81 9.23 -13.15
CA LEU A 49 9.53 9.06 -13.85
C LEU A 49 9.80 8.66 -15.28
N LYS A 50 9.19 7.58 -15.73
CA LYS A 50 9.18 7.18 -17.12
C LYS A 50 7.91 7.68 -17.80
N ARG A 51 8.06 8.47 -18.84
CA ARG A 51 6.92 9.04 -19.56
C ARG A 51 6.85 8.50 -20.99
N SER A 52 5.64 8.24 -21.45
CA SER A 52 5.36 7.99 -22.86
C SER A 52 5.11 9.31 -23.59
N THR A 53 5.63 9.42 -24.83
CA THR A 53 5.39 10.58 -25.69
C THR A 53 4.06 10.49 -26.44
N LYS A 54 3.46 9.32 -26.48
CA LYS A 54 2.13 9.08 -27.08
C LYS A 54 1.28 8.30 -26.10
N ARG A 55 0.02 8.69 -26.01
CA ARG A 55 -1.02 7.94 -25.32
C ARG A 55 -1.86 7.24 -26.38
N SER A 56 -1.90 5.92 -26.33
CA SER A 56 -2.88 5.13 -27.05
C SER A 56 -3.97 4.62 -26.10
N ALA A 57 -5.13 4.29 -26.60
CA ALA A 57 -6.21 3.71 -25.79
C ALA A 57 -5.77 2.39 -25.09
N SER A 58 -4.80 1.66 -25.66
CA SER A 58 -4.19 0.47 -25.06
C SER A 58 -3.29 0.77 -23.86
N ASP A 59 -2.78 2.00 -23.73
CA ASP A 59 -1.87 2.39 -22.66
C ASP A 59 -2.60 2.73 -21.34
N SER A 60 -3.92 2.89 -21.39
CA SER A 60 -4.72 3.28 -20.22
C SER A 60 -4.55 2.35 -19.01
N LYS A 61 -4.27 1.06 -19.26
CA LYS A 61 -3.98 0.08 -18.20
C LYS A 61 -2.59 0.23 -17.59
N ASN A 62 -1.65 0.79 -18.31
CA ASN A 62 -0.24 0.93 -17.92
C ASN A 62 0.09 2.31 -17.33
N VAL A 63 -0.82 3.26 -17.45
CA VAL A 63 -0.63 4.61 -16.93
C VAL A 63 -0.70 4.63 -15.41
N VAL A 64 0.25 5.28 -14.78
CA VAL A 64 0.21 5.55 -13.34
C VAL A 64 -0.89 6.55 -13.04
N THR A 65 -1.88 6.13 -12.28
CA THR A 65 -3.09 6.90 -11.98
C THR A 65 -3.18 7.39 -10.54
N ALA A 66 -2.39 6.82 -9.65
CA ALA A 66 -2.27 7.26 -8.26
C ALA A 66 -0.86 7.00 -7.74
N VAL A 67 -0.45 7.82 -6.78
CA VAL A 67 0.83 7.72 -6.08
C VAL A 67 0.58 7.99 -4.61
N ASP A 68 1.22 7.23 -3.74
CA ASP A 68 1.12 7.34 -2.29
C ASP A 68 2.47 7.07 -1.63
N VAL A 69 2.58 7.29 -0.35
CA VAL A 69 3.80 7.07 0.44
C VAL A 69 3.45 6.21 1.64
N LEU A 70 4.20 5.14 1.82
CA LEU A 70 4.13 4.29 3.01
C LEU A 70 5.37 4.54 3.87
N PHE A 71 5.17 4.70 5.17
CA PHE A 71 6.25 4.91 6.12
C PHE A 71 6.62 3.60 6.80
N GLY A 72 7.92 3.33 6.90
CA GLY A 72 8.52 2.13 7.48
C GLY A 72 9.48 1.46 6.52
N ALA A 73 10.60 0.98 7.05
CA ALA A 73 11.64 0.27 6.28
C ALA A 73 11.10 -1.01 5.64
N ASP A 74 10.23 -1.67 6.36
CA ASP A 74 9.60 -2.95 6.04
C ASP A 74 8.13 -2.80 5.57
N ALA A 75 7.66 -1.57 5.32
CA ALA A 75 6.31 -1.33 4.86
C ALA A 75 5.99 -2.13 3.60
N VAL A 76 4.85 -2.79 3.62
CA VAL A 76 4.32 -3.58 2.51
C VAL A 76 3.12 -2.87 1.89
N GLU A 77 2.84 -3.18 0.63
CA GLU A 77 1.69 -2.64 -0.07
C GLU A 77 0.60 -3.72 -0.20
N PRO A 78 -0.43 -3.69 0.64
CA PRO A 78 -1.47 -4.72 0.64
C PRO A 78 -2.63 -4.43 -0.33
N ARG A 79 -2.71 -3.22 -0.88
CA ARG A 79 -3.83 -2.80 -1.73
C ARG A 79 -3.76 -3.46 -3.10
N PRO A 80 -4.85 -4.07 -3.61
CA PRO A 80 -4.90 -4.64 -4.94
C PRO A 80 -4.59 -3.61 -6.03
N GLY A 81 -3.72 -3.97 -6.96
CA GLY A 81 -3.32 -3.13 -8.08
C GLY A 81 -2.36 -1.96 -7.73
N TRP A 82 -1.88 -1.91 -6.49
CA TRP A 82 -0.79 -1.02 -6.09
C TRP A 82 0.55 -1.76 -6.06
N GLU A 83 1.61 -1.04 -6.34
CA GLU A 83 2.97 -1.56 -6.43
C GLU A 83 3.93 -0.65 -5.67
N LEU A 84 4.86 -1.24 -4.91
CA LEU A 84 5.96 -0.49 -4.31
C LEU A 84 6.99 -0.12 -5.39
N SER A 85 7.39 1.14 -5.42
CA SER A 85 8.52 1.57 -6.24
C SER A 85 9.82 0.97 -5.69
N THR A 86 10.56 0.32 -6.56
CA THR A 86 11.81 -0.34 -6.22
C THR A 86 12.99 0.36 -6.91
N PRO A 87 14.25 0.06 -6.53
CA PRO A 87 14.66 -0.83 -5.46
C PRO A 87 14.77 -0.19 -4.07
N ASN A 88 14.81 1.13 -3.97
CA ASN A 88 15.22 1.84 -2.76
C ASN A 88 14.12 2.72 -2.16
N PRO A 89 14.16 2.98 -0.83
CA PRO A 89 13.30 3.98 -0.23
C PRO A 89 13.59 5.38 -0.80
N LEU A 90 12.67 6.31 -0.55
CA LEU A 90 12.82 7.71 -0.90
C LEU A 90 14.01 8.33 -0.15
N ARG A 91 14.79 9.15 -0.84
CA ARG A 91 15.82 9.98 -0.21
C ARG A 91 15.18 11.28 0.27
N LEU A 92 14.94 11.36 1.56
CA LEU A 92 14.43 12.58 2.18
C LEU A 92 15.61 13.43 2.64
N GLU A 93 15.69 14.66 2.14
CA GLU A 93 16.71 15.66 2.51
C GLU A 93 16.25 16.43 3.75
N THR A 94 16.07 15.75 4.88
CA THR A 94 15.69 16.36 6.15
C THR A 94 16.75 16.10 7.20
N GLY A 95 17.23 17.15 7.84
CA GLY A 95 18.16 17.01 8.97
C GLY A 95 17.42 16.49 10.21
N GLY A 96 17.58 15.22 10.53
CA GLY A 96 17.01 14.57 11.70
C GLY A 96 16.82 13.07 11.51
N GLU A 97 16.32 12.40 12.52
CA GLU A 97 15.91 10.99 12.45
C GLU A 97 14.70 10.86 11.52
N VAL A 98 14.96 10.61 10.26
CA VAL A 98 13.90 10.48 9.25
C VAL A 98 13.51 9.02 9.14
N LYS A 99 12.26 8.74 9.40
CA LYS A 99 11.68 7.41 9.17
C LYS A 99 11.73 7.10 7.68
N GLU A 100 12.14 5.89 7.33
CA GLU A 100 12.17 5.47 5.93
C GLU A 100 10.78 5.57 5.31
N ALA A 101 10.73 6.06 4.09
CA ALA A 101 9.50 6.22 3.34
C ALA A 101 9.63 5.48 2.00
N ARG A 102 8.60 4.73 1.63
CA ARG A 102 8.52 3.99 0.37
C ARG A 102 7.44 4.57 -0.51
N LEU A 103 7.78 4.81 -1.75
CA LEU A 103 6.81 5.27 -2.74
C LEU A 103 6.01 4.08 -3.24
N THR A 104 4.70 4.23 -3.30
CA THR A 104 3.81 3.26 -3.92
C THR A 104 2.96 3.93 -5.00
N PHE A 105 2.56 3.19 -6.00
CA PHE A 105 1.75 3.72 -7.10
C PHE A 105 0.80 2.66 -7.65
N ARG A 106 -0.26 3.13 -8.26
CA ARG A 106 -1.25 2.28 -8.93
C ARG A 106 -1.28 2.59 -10.42
N ARG A 107 -1.41 1.52 -11.21
CA ARG A 107 -1.63 1.61 -12.66
C ARG A 107 -3.11 1.44 -13.00
N GLY A 108 -3.52 2.03 -14.09
CA GLY A 108 -4.87 1.86 -14.65
C GLY A 108 -5.99 2.48 -13.80
N VAL A 109 -7.19 2.00 -14.02
CA VAL A 109 -8.40 2.53 -13.36
C VAL A 109 -8.43 2.09 -11.89
N ALA A 110 -8.89 2.99 -11.03
CA ALA A 110 -9.16 2.64 -9.64
C ALA A 110 -10.18 1.52 -9.57
N HIS A 111 -9.86 0.44 -8.87
CA HIS A 111 -10.88 -0.50 -8.45
C HIS A 111 -11.82 0.26 -7.50
N LYS A 112 -13.03 0.53 -7.95
CA LYS A 112 -14.04 1.11 -7.10
C LYS A 112 -14.58 -0.04 -6.27
N ALA A 113 -14.11 -0.16 -5.03
CA ALA A 113 -14.70 -1.10 -4.10
C ALA A 113 -16.19 -0.77 -3.98
N GLU A 114 -17.03 -1.76 -4.25
CA GLU A 114 -18.44 -1.64 -3.92
C GLU A 114 -18.52 -1.47 -2.39
N LYS A 115 -19.29 -0.49 -1.97
CA LYS A 115 -19.57 -0.31 -0.54
C LYS A 115 -20.81 -1.17 -0.22
N PRO A 116 -20.62 -2.37 0.32
CA PRO A 116 -21.77 -3.19 0.69
C PRO A 116 -22.58 -2.46 1.76
N VAL A 117 -23.88 -2.42 1.59
CA VAL A 117 -24.79 -1.93 2.63
C VAL A 117 -25.11 -3.12 3.55
N PRO A 118 -24.70 -3.07 4.83
CA PRO A 118 -25.02 -4.15 5.76
C PRO A 118 -26.54 -4.39 5.83
N ARG A 119 -26.95 -5.65 5.78
CA ARG A 119 -28.36 -6.04 5.79
C ARG A 119 -28.61 -7.17 6.78
N ILE A 120 -29.76 -7.14 7.44
CA ILE A 120 -30.20 -8.27 8.26
C ILE A 120 -30.41 -9.48 7.33
N ARG A 121 -29.88 -10.63 7.73
CA ARG A 121 -30.02 -11.90 7.00
C ARG A 121 -31.47 -12.36 6.93
N ALA A 122 -31.78 -13.26 6.03
CA ALA A 122 -33.13 -13.79 5.85
C ALA A 122 -33.68 -14.53 7.10
N ASP A 123 -32.77 -15.03 7.96
CA ASP A 123 -33.11 -15.67 9.24
C ASP A 123 -33.32 -14.65 10.39
N GLY A 124 -33.32 -13.35 10.09
CA GLY A 124 -33.49 -12.27 11.06
C GLY A 124 -32.25 -11.94 11.89
N LYS A 125 -31.09 -12.54 11.58
CA LYS A 125 -29.84 -12.32 12.34
C LYS A 125 -28.98 -11.27 11.69
N PHE A 126 -28.14 -10.65 12.52
CA PHE A 126 -27.09 -9.72 12.10
C PHE A 126 -25.88 -9.92 13.02
N LYS A 127 -24.76 -10.36 12.48
CA LYS A 127 -23.56 -10.64 13.23
C LYS A 127 -22.59 -9.46 13.14
N ILE A 128 -22.20 -8.92 14.29
CA ILE A 128 -21.19 -7.87 14.40
C ILE A 128 -19.93 -8.49 15.01
N MET A 129 -18.79 -8.25 14.40
CA MET A 129 -17.50 -8.55 14.96
C MET A 129 -16.80 -7.25 15.37
N GLN A 130 -16.38 -7.15 16.60
CA GLN A 130 -15.56 -6.04 17.09
C GLN A 130 -14.09 -6.48 17.13
N VAL A 131 -13.22 -5.66 16.57
CA VAL A 131 -11.78 -5.85 16.56
C VAL A 131 -11.12 -4.64 17.21
N SER A 132 -10.30 -4.87 18.23
CA SER A 132 -9.55 -3.84 18.95
C SER A 132 -8.16 -4.33 19.32
N ASP A 133 -7.31 -3.43 19.77
CA ASP A 133 -6.02 -3.73 20.40
C ASP A 133 -5.08 -4.56 19.50
N LEU A 134 -5.08 -4.30 18.21
CA LEU A 134 -4.22 -5.00 17.25
C LEU A 134 -2.76 -4.56 17.39
N HIS A 135 -2.51 -3.34 17.84
CA HIS A 135 -1.17 -2.75 18.04
C HIS A 135 -0.23 -3.01 16.85
N LEU A 136 -0.73 -2.90 15.62
CA LEU A 136 0.05 -3.15 14.41
C LEU A 136 1.11 -2.08 14.20
N SER A 137 2.28 -2.52 13.76
CA SER A 137 3.34 -1.68 13.23
C SER A 137 3.10 -1.38 11.73
N THR A 138 4.12 -1.17 10.94
CA THR A 138 3.99 -0.97 9.49
C THR A 138 4.53 -2.13 8.66
N GLY A 139 5.07 -3.14 9.31
CA GLY A 139 5.69 -4.28 8.68
C GLY A 139 5.60 -5.54 9.52
N LEU A 140 6.70 -5.99 10.09
CA LEU A 140 6.74 -7.26 10.82
C LEU A 140 6.34 -7.14 12.28
N GLY A 141 6.70 -6.03 12.93
CA GLY A 141 6.56 -5.92 14.37
C GLY A 141 7.34 -6.99 15.14
N VAL A 142 7.38 -6.88 16.45
CA VAL A 142 8.00 -7.90 17.33
C VAL A 142 7.01 -8.28 18.40
N CYS A 143 6.81 -9.59 18.60
CA CYS A 143 5.95 -10.07 19.69
C CYS A 143 6.53 -9.70 21.04
N ARG A 144 5.69 -9.22 21.95
CA ARG A 144 5.99 -9.16 23.37
C ARG A 144 5.53 -10.49 23.99
N ASP A 145 6.39 -11.11 24.77
CA ASP A 145 6.11 -12.35 25.54
C ASP A 145 5.48 -13.50 24.68
N PRO A 146 6.15 -13.94 23.60
CA PRO A 146 5.60 -14.98 22.74
C PRO A 146 5.50 -16.33 23.47
N GLU A 147 4.39 -17.05 23.29
CA GLU A 147 4.19 -18.40 23.85
C GLU A 147 4.02 -19.42 22.71
N PRO A 148 4.83 -20.46 22.59
CA PRO A 148 6.06 -20.71 23.38
C PRO A 148 7.21 -19.76 23.01
N PRO A 149 8.09 -19.41 23.99
CA PRO A 149 9.15 -18.40 23.78
C PRO A 149 10.13 -18.74 22.64
N ASN A 150 10.33 -20.03 22.38
CA ASN A 150 11.26 -20.53 21.37
C ASN A 150 10.60 -20.86 20.01
N HIS A 151 9.34 -20.48 19.80
CA HIS A 151 8.68 -20.70 18.52
C HIS A 151 9.47 -20.04 17.38
N ASN A 152 9.67 -20.77 16.27
CA ASN A 152 10.51 -20.34 15.13
C ASN A 152 11.93 -19.88 15.50
N GLY A 153 12.58 -20.55 16.49
CA GLY A 153 13.92 -20.19 16.93
C GLY A 153 13.98 -18.87 17.72
N GLY A 154 12.88 -18.47 18.34
CA GLY A 154 12.77 -17.23 19.12
C GLY A 154 12.42 -16.00 18.28
N ARG A 155 12.20 -16.16 16.98
CA ARG A 155 11.72 -15.08 16.11
C ARG A 155 10.20 -15.09 16.08
N CYS A 156 9.59 -14.00 16.49
CA CYS A 156 8.15 -13.81 16.41
C CYS A 156 7.83 -12.49 15.72
N ASP A 157 7.33 -12.57 14.49
CA ASP A 157 6.85 -11.44 13.72
C ASP A 157 5.37 -11.20 14.12
N ALA A 158 5.10 -10.08 14.79
CA ALA A 158 3.80 -9.83 15.44
C ALA A 158 2.70 -9.51 14.45
N ASP A 159 2.94 -8.55 13.53
CA ASP A 159 1.92 -8.06 12.61
C ASP A 159 1.37 -9.17 11.70
N PRO A 160 2.20 -9.98 11.00
CA PRO A 160 1.69 -11.05 10.16
C PRO A 160 0.83 -12.07 10.91
N ARG A 161 1.21 -12.40 12.15
CA ARG A 161 0.45 -13.34 12.98
C ARG A 161 -0.89 -12.78 13.42
N THR A 162 -0.90 -11.51 13.80
CA THR A 162 -2.13 -10.81 14.19
C THR A 162 -3.09 -10.74 13.01
N LEU A 163 -2.59 -10.39 11.82
CA LEU A 163 -3.39 -10.32 10.60
C LEU A 163 -3.94 -11.69 10.21
N GLU A 164 -3.10 -12.74 10.21
CA GLU A 164 -3.52 -14.13 9.93
C GLU A 164 -4.58 -14.62 10.92
N PHE A 165 -4.46 -14.26 12.20
CA PHE A 165 -5.46 -14.58 13.21
C PHE A 165 -6.79 -13.90 12.93
N VAL A 166 -6.79 -12.60 12.62
CA VAL A 166 -8.00 -11.83 12.30
C VAL A 166 -8.65 -12.37 11.04
N GLU A 167 -7.87 -12.64 9.99
CA GLU A 167 -8.34 -13.22 8.73
C GLU A 167 -9.06 -14.56 8.97
N ARG A 168 -8.44 -15.46 9.71
CA ARG A 168 -9.05 -16.75 10.06
C ARG A 168 -10.37 -16.58 10.84
N VAL A 169 -10.43 -15.65 11.79
CA VAL A 169 -11.67 -15.39 12.54
C VAL A 169 -12.75 -14.79 11.63
N LEU A 170 -12.38 -13.91 10.70
CA LEU A 170 -13.33 -13.36 9.71
C LEU A 170 -13.89 -14.46 8.80
N ASP A 171 -13.05 -15.39 8.36
CA ASP A 171 -13.44 -16.53 7.54
C ASP A 171 -14.39 -17.50 8.26
N ASP A 172 -14.09 -17.79 9.52
CA ASP A 172 -14.88 -18.71 10.33
C ASP A 172 -16.23 -18.10 10.73
N GLU A 173 -16.20 -16.84 11.19
CA GLU A 173 -17.36 -16.17 11.75
C GLU A 173 -18.25 -15.50 10.71
N LYS A 174 -17.71 -15.09 9.58
CA LYS A 174 -18.42 -14.43 8.47
C LYS A 174 -19.38 -13.34 8.98
N PRO A 175 -18.85 -12.30 9.64
CA PRO A 175 -19.68 -11.24 10.19
C PRO A 175 -20.36 -10.41 9.09
N ASP A 176 -21.53 -9.83 9.39
CA ASP A 176 -22.21 -8.90 8.49
C ASP A 176 -21.61 -7.49 8.60
N MET A 177 -20.92 -7.21 9.71
CA MET A 177 -20.23 -5.95 9.95
C MET A 177 -19.03 -6.15 10.87
N VAL A 178 -17.93 -5.48 10.54
CA VAL A 178 -16.74 -5.38 11.40
C VAL A 178 -16.63 -3.98 11.96
N VAL A 179 -16.43 -3.87 13.27
CA VAL A 179 -16.21 -2.61 13.98
C VAL A 179 -14.78 -2.57 14.51
N LEU A 180 -14.03 -1.57 14.09
CA LEU A 180 -12.69 -1.29 14.60
C LEU A 180 -12.80 -0.28 15.73
N SER A 181 -12.35 -0.63 16.95
CA SER A 181 -12.65 0.14 18.16
C SER A 181 -11.45 0.49 19.03
N GLY A 182 -10.37 0.94 18.43
CA GLY A 182 -9.23 1.49 19.18
C GLY A 182 -8.02 0.58 19.27
N ASP A 183 -6.91 1.18 19.66
CA ASP A 183 -5.56 0.61 19.79
C ASP A 183 -5.12 -0.29 18.62
N LEU A 184 -5.47 0.15 17.40
CA LEU A 184 -5.15 -0.58 16.18
C LEU A 184 -3.69 -0.39 15.78
N VAL A 185 -3.08 0.70 16.19
CA VAL A 185 -1.73 1.15 15.83
C VAL A 185 -0.82 1.06 17.05
N ASN A 186 0.34 0.43 16.89
CA ASN A 186 1.37 0.45 17.92
C ASN A 186 2.04 1.84 17.97
N GLY A 187 1.76 2.61 19.02
CA GLY A 187 2.25 3.97 19.17
C GLY A 187 3.77 4.10 19.37
N GLU A 188 4.46 3.02 19.72
CA GLU A 188 5.90 3.01 19.94
C GLU A 188 6.67 2.67 18.65
N THR A 189 6.17 1.75 17.84
CA THR A 189 6.89 1.18 16.70
C THR A 189 6.35 1.62 15.34
N ALA A 190 5.06 1.92 15.23
CA ALA A 190 4.49 2.39 13.98
C ALA A 190 4.96 3.81 13.65
N PRO A 191 5.66 4.01 12.54
CA PRO A 191 6.13 5.33 12.17
C PRO A 191 5.00 6.25 11.69
N ASP A 192 3.88 5.68 11.25
CA ASP A 192 2.74 6.41 10.71
C ASP A 192 1.45 5.58 10.83
N ALA A 193 0.40 6.22 11.33
CA ALA A 193 -0.90 5.58 11.49
C ALA A 193 -1.61 5.30 10.16
N GLN A 194 -1.43 6.17 9.15
CA GLN A 194 -2.06 6.01 7.84
C GLN A 194 -1.62 4.71 7.15
N THR A 195 -0.32 4.39 7.22
CA THR A 195 0.22 3.15 6.67
C THR A 195 -0.41 1.92 7.32
N VAL A 196 -0.57 1.91 8.64
CA VAL A 196 -1.25 0.83 9.36
C VAL A 196 -2.72 0.72 8.97
N CYS A 197 -3.42 1.85 8.87
CA CYS A 197 -4.83 1.85 8.44
C CYS A 197 -5.02 1.29 7.02
N ILE A 198 -4.05 1.46 6.12
CA ILE A 198 -4.07 0.87 4.79
C ILE A 198 -4.03 -0.66 4.87
N VAL A 199 -3.19 -1.22 5.74
CA VAL A 199 -3.07 -2.67 5.95
C VAL A 199 -4.38 -3.25 6.48
N ILE A 200 -4.96 -2.63 7.51
CA ILE A 200 -6.22 -3.07 8.12
C ILE A 200 -7.39 -2.97 7.12
N ALA A 201 -7.47 -1.87 6.38
CA ALA A 201 -8.53 -1.69 5.40
C ALA A 201 -8.48 -2.73 4.27
N ALA A 202 -7.28 -3.09 3.81
CA ALA A 202 -7.11 -4.14 2.80
C ALA A 202 -7.60 -5.49 3.33
N LEU A 203 -7.28 -5.85 4.57
CA LEU A 203 -7.74 -7.09 5.21
C LEU A 203 -9.28 -7.20 5.22
N ILE A 204 -9.96 -6.13 5.63
CA ILE A 204 -11.42 -6.16 5.80
C ILE A 204 -12.18 -6.12 4.47
N VAL A 205 -11.62 -5.46 3.45
CA VAL A 205 -12.29 -5.37 2.14
C VAL A 205 -12.31 -6.70 1.39
N HIS A 206 -11.44 -7.63 1.75
CA HIS A 206 -11.38 -8.97 1.13
C HIS A 206 -12.36 -9.98 1.72
N HIS A 207 -13.01 -9.67 2.83
CA HIS A 207 -14.01 -10.49 3.54
C HIS A 207 -15.41 -9.86 3.54
#